data_9590c70963afb469377b52f1bd576cae
#
_entry.id   9590c70963afb469377b52f1bd576cae
#
_cell.length_a   1.000
_cell.length_b   1.000
_cell.length_c   1.000
_cell.angle_alpha   90.00
_cell.angle_beta   90.00
_cell.angle_gamma   90.00
#
_symmetry.space_group_name_H-M   'P 1'
#
loop_
_entity.id
_entity.type
_entity.pdbx_description
1 polymer ?
#
loop_
_entity_poly.entity_id
_entity_poly.type
_entity_poly.pdbx_seq_one_letter_code
_entity_poly.pdbx_strand_id
1 'polypeptide(L)'
;RIYQVRDEKVLTRSRDHSHVEVLIQEGAISEEEAQDHPMRNFVECCIGGDLPVPDMSITGGKRLESGDVLLACSDGLWSGLSDDDMAEIGKPGDDNLVNNLKNLSMKALSVTSPYSDNTPGTALRWNG
;
A
#
# COMPACT_ATOMS: atom_id res chain seq x y z
N ARG A 1 0.38 4.19 0.57
CA ARG A 1 0.76 3.17 1.60
C ARG A 1 2.25 2.90 1.58
N ILE A 2 2.76 2.42 2.72
CA ILE A 2 4.10 1.85 2.83
C ILE A 2 3.94 0.39 3.25
N TYR A 3 4.53 -0.53 2.49
CA TYR A 3 4.55 -1.96 2.74
C TYR A 3 5.95 -2.40 3.15
N GLN A 4 6.05 -3.31 4.12
CA GLN A 4 7.26 -4.11 4.39
C GLN A 4 6.99 -5.53 3.92
N VAL A 5 7.80 -6.00 2.98
CA VAL A 5 7.68 -7.33 2.38
C VAL A 5 8.93 -8.14 2.69
N ARG A 6 8.75 -9.39 3.13
CA ARG A 6 9.81 -10.38 3.36
C ARG A 6 9.35 -11.74 2.86
N ASP A 7 10.21 -12.45 2.15
CA ASP A 7 9.94 -13.81 1.65
C ASP A 7 8.57 -13.92 0.95
N GLU A 8 8.30 -12.98 0.04
CA GLU A 8 7.03 -12.89 -0.71
C GLU A 8 5.78 -12.81 0.19
N LYS A 9 5.91 -12.17 1.36
CA LYS A 9 4.79 -11.90 2.26
C LYS A 9 4.79 -10.46 2.72
N VAL A 10 3.63 -9.82 2.74
CA VAL A 10 3.44 -8.54 3.39
C VAL A 10 3.46 -8.77 4.90
N LEU A 11 4.51 -8.26 5.57
CA LEU A 11 4.62 -8.33 7.02
C LEU A 11 3.82 -7.25 7.72
N THR A 12 3.78 -6.08 7.12
CA THR A 12 3.04 -4.93 7.62
C THR A 12 2.83 -3.91 6.51
N ARG A 13 1.76 -3.15 6.64
CA ARG A 13 1.47 -1.98 5.80
C ARG A 13 1.01 -0.81 6.65
N SER A 14 1.20 0.41 6.15
CA SER A 14 0.62 1.60 6.77
C SER A 14 -0.91 1.60 6.60
N ARG A 15 -1.61 2.20 7.55
CA ARG A 15 -3.05 2.42 7.47
C ARG A 15 -3.35 3.72 6.77
N ASP A 16 -4.47 3.77 6.06
CA ASP A 16 -4.93 4.98 5.39
C ASP A 16 -5.67 5.89 6.39
N HIS A 17 -5.61 7.19 6.16
CA HIS A 17 -6.50 8.14 6.82
C HIS A 17 -7.77 8.31 5.98
N SER A 18 -8.52 7.22 5.81
CA SER A 18 -9.75 7.16 5.04
C SER A 18 -10.94 6.80 5.92
N HIS A 19 -12.13 7.21 5.51
CA HIS A 19 -13.35 6.91 6.25
C HIS A 19 -13.59 5.40 6.41
N VAL A 20 -13.32 4.62 5.37
CA VAL A 20 -13.48 3.17 5.44
C VAL A 20 -12.53 2.51 6.42
N GLU A 21 -11.31 3.03 6.59
CA GLU A 21 -10.36 2.53 7.59
C GLU A 21 -10.89 2.76 9.01
N VAL A 22 -11.55 3.90 9.27
CA VAL A 22 -12.21 4.17 10.56
C VAL A 22 -13.32 3.14 10.81
N LEU A 23 -14.17 2.88 9.80
CA LEU A 23 -15.26 1.90 9.91
C LEU A 23 -14.74 0.47 10.17
N ILE A 24 -13.61 0.09 9.55
CA ILE A 24 -12.96 -1.21 9.80
C ILE A 24 -12.48 -1.29 11.26
N GLN A 25 -11.82 -0.22 11.76
CA GLN A 25 -11.31 -0.19 13.13
C GLN A 25 -12.44 -0.25 14.18
N GLU A 26 -13.58 0.34 13.88
CA GLU A 26 -14.78 0.29 14.72
C GLU A 26 -15.52 -1.06 14.60
N GLY A 27 -15.10 -1.92 13.69
CA GLY A 27 -15.75 -3.21 13.42
C GLY A 27 -17.11 -3.07 12.73
N ALA A 28 -17.39 -1.90 12.12
CA ALA A 28 -18.65 -1.65 11.42
C ALA A 28 -18.70 -2.32 10.04
N ILE A 29 -17.55 -2.48 9.39
CA ILE A 29 -17.41 -3.19 8.12
C ILE A 29 -16.13 -4.06 8.12
N SER A 30 -16.10 -5.07 7.27
CA SER A 30 -14.90 -5.89 7.02
C SER A 30 -13.96 -5.21 5.99
N GLU A 31 -12.72 -5.68 5.90
CA GLU A 31 -11.78 -5.23 4.85
C GLU A 31 -12.31 -5.53 3.43
N GLU A 32 -13.07 -6.62 3.27
CA GLU A 32 -13.68 -6.99 2.00
C GLU A 32 -14.79 -6.00 1.61
N GLU A 33 -15.69 -5.67 2.55
CA GLU A 33 -16.76 -4.70 2.34
C GLU A 33 -16.24 -3.29 2.05
N ALA A 34 -15.08 -2.94 2.59
CA ALA A 34 -14.45 -1.64 2.37
C ALA A 34 -14.01 -1.43 0.90
N GLN A 35 -13.72 -2.51 0.16
CA GLN A 35 -13.25 -2.42 -1.23
C GLN A 35 -14.33 -1.84 -2.16
N ASP A 36 -15.60 -2.15 -1.91
CA ASP A 36 -16.74 -1.68 -2.71
C ASP A 36 -17.55 -0.59 -2.02
N HIS A 37 -17.06 -0.08 -0.87
CA HIS A 37 -17.78 0.91 -0.10
C HIS A 37 -17.90 2.25 -0.84
N PRO A 38 -19.07 2.93 -0.85
CA PRO A 38 -19.26 4.21 -1.54
C PRO A 38 -18.28 5.32 -1.09
N MET A 39 -17.86 5.27 0.18
CA MET A 39 -16.94 6.25 0.78
C MET A 39 -15.46 5.80 0.74
N ARG A 40 -15.11 4.77 -0.05
CA ARG A 40 -13.74 4.23 -0.08
C ARG A 40 -12.67 5.25 -0.46
N ASN A 41 -13.04 6.25 -1.26
CA ASN A 41 -12.13 7.32 -1.69
C ASN A 41 -12.22 8.58 -0.81
N PHE A 42 -12.98 8.54 0.28
CA PHE A 42 -13.12 9.69 1.17
C PHE A 42 -11.94 9.73 2.14
N VAL A 43 -11.12 10.78 2.03
CA VAL A 43 -9.94 11.02 2.87
C VAL A 43 -10.36 11.87 4.07
N GLU A 44 -10.17 11.34 5.27
CA GLU A 44 -10.49 12.05 6.52
C GLU A 44 -9.48 13.15 6.85
N CYS A 45 -8.25 12.99 6.42
CA CYS A 45 -7.17 13.88 6.81
C CYS A 45 -6.14 14.03 5.69
N CYS A 46 -5.74 15.27 5.39
CA CYS A 46 -4.73 15.57 4.40
C CYS A 46 -3.81 16.72 4.85
N ILE A 47 -2.60 16.74 4.33
CA ILE A 47 -1.66 17.85 4.55
C ILE A 47 -2.14 19.06 3.76
N GLY A 48 -2.26 20.21 4.43
CA GLY A 48 -2.73 21.46 3.81
C GLY A 48 -4.26 21.63 3.80
N GLY A 49 -5.00 20.76 4.50
CA GLY A 49 -6.43 20.93 4.74
C GLY A 49 -6.73 22.03 5.78
N ASP A 50 -8.02 22.27 6.02
CA ASP A 50 -8.50 23.32 6.96
C ASP A 50 -8.21 22.97 8.45
N LEU A 51 -7.84 21.75 8.75
CA LEU A 51 -7.45 21.35 10.11
C LEU A 51 -6.04 21.85 10.44
N PRO A 52 -5.84 22.46 11.61
CA PRO A 52 -4.55 23.06 11.98
C PRO A 52 -3.42 22.04 12.12
N VAL A 53 -3.74 20.80 12.48
CA VAL A 53 -2.80 19.66 12.55
C VAL A 53 -3.49 18.41 12.05
N PRO A 54 -2.95 17.75 11.00
CA PRO A 54 -3.49 16.48 10.57
C PRO A 54 -3.32 15.42 11.67
N ASP A 55 -4.30 14.55 11.81
CA ASP A 55 -4.17 13.39 12.68
C ASP A 55 -3.02 12.51 12.17
N MET A 56 -2.14 12.11 13.07
CA MET A 56 -0.92 11.40 12.70
C MET A 56 -0.73 10.16 13.57
N SER A 57 -0.78 9.00 12.94
CA SER A 57 -0.44 7.75 13.62
C SER A 57 1.05 7.43 13.45
N ILE A 58 1.73 7.22 14.59
CA ILE A 58 3.15 6.85 14.62
C ILE A 58 3.25 5.38 15.03
N THR A 59 3.77 4.55 14.14
CA THR A 59 4.04 3.14 14.45
C THR A 59 5.36 3.00 15.20
N GLY A 60 5.45 1.99 16.06
CA GLY A 60 6.73 1.62 16.67
C GLY A 60 7.77 1.19 15.63
N GLY A 61 9.05 1.31 15.97
CA GLY A 61 10.14 0.89 15.09
C GLY A 61 10.00 -0.59 14.69
N LYS A 62 10.14 -0.86 13.40
CA LYS A 62 10.16 -2.21 12.82
C LYS A 62 11.57 -2.56 12.43
N ARG A 63 12.06 -3.73 12.88
CA ARG A 63 13.40 -4.20 12.50
C ARG A 63 13.36 -4.73 11.07
N LEU A 64 14.27 -4.25 10.24
CA LEU A 64 14.51 -4.79 8.91
C LEU A 64 15.53 -5.94 8.99
N GLU A 65 15.34 -6.93 8.15
CA GLU A 65 16.30 -8.02 7.92
C GLU A 65 16.76 -7.98 6.45
N SER A 66 17.94 -8.56 6.22
CA SER A 66 18.50 -8.60 4.87
C SER A 66 17.52 -9.27 3.89
N GLY A 67 17.27 -8.64 2.76
CA GLY A 67 16.28 -9.07 1.77
C GLY A 67 14.91 -8.40 1.89
N ASP A 68 14.60 -7.74 3.00
CA ASP A 68 13.35 -6.98 3.14
C ASP A 68 13.21 -5.93 2.04
N VAL A 69 11.99 -5.80 1.53
CA VAL A 69 11.64 -4.74 0.60
C VAL A 69 10.66 -3.78 1.28
N LEU A 70 11.00 -2.49 1.26
CA LEU A 70 10.08 -1.41 1.58
C LEU A 70 9.52 -0.84 0.28
N LEU A 71 8.21 -0.83 0.13
CA LEU A 71 7.51 -0.26 -1.02
C LEU A 71 6.60 0.87 -0.55
N ALA A 72 6.84 2.09 -1.04
CA ALA A 72 5.93 3.22 -0.86
C ALA A 72 5.22 3.50 -2.19
N CYS A 73 3.90 3.63 -2.17
CA CYS A 73 3.10 3.77 -3.38
C CYS A 73 1.79 4.52 -3.15
N SER A 74 1.22 5.06 -4.25
CA SER A 74 -0.12 5.64 -4.25
C SER A 74 -1.21 4.57 -4.27
N ASP A 75 -2.45 5.03 -4.11
CA ASP A 75 -3.66 4.21 -4.23
C ASP A 75 -3.85 3.61 -5.63
N GLY A 76 -3.50 4.34 -6.68
CA GLY A 76 -3.54 3.82 -8.05
C GLY A 76 -2.70 2.57 -8.27
N LEU A 77 -1.70 2.31 -7.40
CA LEU A 77 -0.91 1.07 -7.48
C LEU A 77 -1.55 -0.06 -6.68
N TRP A 78 -2.05 0.21 -5.47
CA TRP A 78 -2.51 -0.87 -4.59
C TRP A 78 -4.02 -1.14 -4.62
N SER A 79 -4.85 -0.19 -5.07
CA SER A 79 -6.33 -0.29 -4.92
C SER A 79 -6.97 -1.45 -5.68
N GLY A 80 -6.32 -1.95 -6.73
CA GLY A 80 -6.77 -3.11 -7.50
C GLY A 80 -6.01 -4.40 -7.20
N LEU A 81 -5.10 -4.41 -6.23
CA LEU A 81 -4.21 -5.53 -5.94
C LEU A 81 -4.41 -6.04 -4.52
N SER A 82 -4.32 -7.37 -4.36
CA SER A 82 -4.29 -8.01 -3.05
C SER A 82 -2.92 -7.85 -2.37
N ASP A 83 -2.85 -8.14 -1.06
CA ASP A 83 -1.57 -8.18 -0.35
C ASP A 83 -0.62 -9.27 -0.93
N ASP A 84 -1.15 -10.38 -1.45
CA ASP A 84 -0.36 -11.40 -2.15
C ASP A 84 0.24 -10.84 -3.45
N ASP A 85 -0.53 -10.04 -4.20
CA ASP A 85 -0.02 -9.35 -5.38
C ASP A 85 1.08 -8.37 -5.01
N MET A 86 0.87 -7.57 -3.97
CA MET A 86 1.85 -6.60 -3.47
C MET A 86 3.13 -7.28 -2.98
N ALA A 87 3.02 -8.48 -2.44
CA ALA A 87 4.16 -9.29 -1.97
C ALA A 87 5.09 -9.73 -3.11
N GLU A 88 4.62 -9.76 -4.35
CA GLU A 88 5.45 -10.09 -5.52
C GLU A 88 6.65 -9.15 -5.71
N ILE A 89 6.62 -7.95 -5.13
CA ILE A 89 7.77 -7.03 -5.13
C ILE A 89 9.01 -7.67 -4.47
N GLY A 90 8.80 -8.58 -3.51
CA GLY A 90 9.85 -9.28 -2.76
C GLY A 90 10.46 -10.47 -3.48
N LYS A 91 9.96 -10.88 -4.66
CA LYS A 91 10.44 -12.09 -5.36
C LYS A 91 11.96 -12.12 -5.44
N PRO A 92 12.59 -13.25 -4.98
CA PRO A 92 14.01 -13.45 -5.11
C PRO A 92 14.38 -13.82 -6.56
N GLY A 93 15.64 -13.67 -6.92
CA GLY A 93 16.18 -14.26 -8.15
C GLY A 93 16.52 -13.32 -9.27
N ASP A 94 15.92 -12.15 -9.35
CA ASP A 94 16.44 -11.08 -10.18
C ASP A 94 16.87 -9.93 -9.28
N ASP A 95 18.13 -9.53 -9.37
CA ASP A 95 18.67 -8.31 -8.74
C ASP A 95 17.94 -7.04 -9.20
N ASN A 96 16.80 -7.20 -9.84
CA ASN A 96 16.09 -6.16 -10.51
C ASN A 96 14.76 -5.82 -9.82
N LEU A 97 14.89 -5.22 -8.63
CA LEU A 97 13.75 -4.61 -7.93
C LEU A 97 12.93 -3.68 -8.86
N VAL A 98 13.61 -3.06 -9.83
CA VAL A 98 12.99 -2.22 -10.87
C VAL A 98 12.02 -3.03 -11.73
N ASN A 99 12.39 -4.24 -12.16
CA ASN A 99 11.51 -5.09 -12.95
C ASN A 99 10.30 -5.57 -12.14
N ASN A 100 10.52 -5.95 -10.87
CA ASN A 100 9.42 -6.35 -9.98
C ASN A 100 8.43 -5.17 -9.81
N LEU A 101 8.92 -3.97 -9.56
CA LEU A 101 8.08 -2.78 -9.42
C LEU A 101 7.34 -2.46 -10.73
N LYS A 102 8.01 -2.58 -11.87
CA LYS A 102 7.39 -2.38 -13.19
C LYS A 102 6.28 -3.39 -13.46
N ASN A 103 6.52 -4.68 -13.17
CA ASN A 103 5.52 -5.74 -13.34
C ASN A 103 4.30 -5.50 -12.44
N LEU A 104 4.54 -5.11 -11.19
CA LEU A 104 3.48 -4.76 -10.25
C LEU A 104 2.63 -3.59 -10.76
N SER A 105 3.29 -2.52 -11.27
CA SER A 105 2.59 -1.37 -11.85
C SER A 105 1.76 -1.76 -13.09
N MET A 106 2.30 -2.60 -13.96
CA MET A 106 1.56 -3.09 -15.13
C MET A 106 0.37 -3.95 -14.74
N LYS A 107 0.50 -4.78 -13.70
CA LYS A 107 -0.60 -5.57 -13.16
C LYS A 107 -1.71 -4.66 -12.61
N ALA A 108 -1.35 -3.65 -11.81
CA ALA A 108 -2.30 -2.65 -11.30
C ALA A 108 -3.08 -1.98 -12.43
N LEU A 109 -2.39 -1.49 -13.46
CA LEU A 109 -3.00 -0.86 -14.63
C LEU A 109 -3.94 -1.81 -15.38
N SER A 110 -3.59 -3.09 -15.52
CA SER A 110 -4.43 -4.07 -16.22
C SER A 110 -5.72 -4.39 -15.48
N VAL A 111 -5.67 -4.44 -14.15
CA VAL A 111 -6.83 -4.75 -13.30
C VAL A 111 -7.79 -3.55 -13.21
N THR A 112 -7.26 -2.32 -13.16
CA THR A 112 -8.06 -1.11 -12.99
C THR A 112 -8.51 -0.44 -14.29
N SER A 113 -8.04 -0.93 -15.45
CA SER A 113 -8.43 -0.41 -16.78
C SER A 113 -9.95 -0.49 -17.00
N PRO A 114 -10.61 0.52 -17.65
CA PRO A 114 -10.01 1.74 -18.22
C PRO A 114 -9.90 2.93 -17.24
N TYR A 115 -10.21 2.74 -15.98
CA TYR A 115 -10.27 3.81 -14.96
C TYR A 115 -9.01 3.86 -14.08
N SER A 116 -7.87 3.44 -14.63
CA SER A 116 -6.59 3.45 -13.92
C SER A 116 -6.20 4.86 -13.51
N ASP A 117 -5.77 5.01 -12.26
CA ASP A 117 -5.19 6.24 -11.75
C ASP A 117 -3.65 6.22 -11.91
N ASN A 118 -3.00 7.35 -11.59
CA ASN A 118 -1.54 7.42 -11.53
C ASN A 118 -0.99 6.38 -10.56
N THR A 119 -0.03 5.56 -11.00
CA THR A 119 0.54 4.44 -10.25
C THR A 119 1.99 4.65 -9.78
N PRO A 120 2.36 5.81 -9.19
CA PRO A 120 3.72 6.00 -8.70
C PRO A 120 4.03 5.04 -7.56
N GLY A 121 5.24 4.51 -7.59
CA GLY A 121 5.78 3.67 -6.53
C GLY A 121 7.30 3.81 -6.46
N THR A 122 7.83 3.65 -5.25
CA THR A 122 9.27 3.56 -5.01
C THR A 122 9.54 2.39 -4.09
N ALA A 123 10.57 1.63 -4.37
CA ALA A 123 10.94 0.46 -3.60
C ALA A 123 12.42 0.49 -3.22
N LEU A 124 12.73 -0.01 -2.04
CA LEU A 124 14.07 -0.16 -1.50
C LEU A 124 14.23 -1.57 -0.96
N ARG A 125 15.32 -2.26 -1.36
CA ARG A 125 15.71 -3.54 -0.76
C ARG A 125 16.77 -3.29 0.31
N TRP A 126 16.53 -3.82 1.50
CA TRP A 126 17.48 -3.74 2.60
C TRP A 126 18.49 -4.89 2.50
N ASN A 127 19.77 -4.56 2.45
CA ASN A 127 20.84 -5.56 2.28
C ASN A 127 21.65 -5.83 3.56
N GLY A 128 21.16 -5.31 4.72
CA GLY A 128 21.86 -5.47 6.01
C GLY A 128 22.73 -4.29 6.37
#